data_1ab82a29855d883b2c2e711fa04d127c
#
_entry.id   1ab82a29855d883b2c2e711fa04d127c
#
_cell.length_a   1.000
_cell.length_b   1.000
_cell.length_c   1.000
_cell.angle_alpha   90.00
_cell.angle_beta   90.00
_cell.angle_gamma   90.00
#
_symmetry.space_group_name_H-M   'P 1'
#
loop_
_entity.id
_entity.type
_entity.pdbx_description
1 polymer ?
#
loop_
_entity_poly.entity_id
_entity_poly.type
_entity_poly.pdbx_seq_one_letter_code
_entity_poly.pdbx_strand_id
1 'polypeptide(L)'
;MTREEILSHVDHTLLKPEATWPQIQTICDEAIANHTASVCINTCYVKQAVEYMAGRIPVCCVVGFPLGAMDTASKAFEAKTAIENGAAEVDMVINSGRLKNKEYDAVREDIRAVKQAVGDKILKVIIETCLLTDEEKEKMCDIVCEAGADYIKTSTGFSTAGATFHDVELMVKGVHGRCKVKAAGGISTVEDMEKFLALGADRLGTSRAVKLLNGEQAKGY
;
A
#
# COMPACT_ATOMS: atom_id res chain seq x y z
N MET A 1 8.24 -15.23 -14.47
CA MET A 1 8.61 -15.35 -13.02
C MET A 1 7.98 -16.61 -12.45
N THR A 2 8.56 -17.21 -11.39
CA THR A 2 7.86 -18.31 -10.70
C THR A 2 6.69 -17.78 -9.87
N ARG A 3 5.76 -18.68 -9.51
CA ARG A 3 4.63 -18.33 -8.63
C ARG A 3 5.10 -17.77 -7.28
N GLU A 4 6.10 -18.41 -6.70
CA GLU A 4 6.71 -18.03 -5.40
C GLU A 4 7.39 -16.67 -5.48
N GLU A 5 8.09 -16.37 -6.57
CA GLU A 5 8.69 -15.05 -6.80
C GLU A 5 7.62 -13.96 -6.83
N ILE A 6 6.53 -14.15 -7.59
CA ILE A 6 5.44 -13.15 -7.64
C ILE A 6 4.82 -12.96 -6.24
N LEU A 7 4.49 -14.06 -5.54
CA LEU A 7 3.84 -13.99 -4.23
C LEU A 7 4.70 -13.32 -3.16
N SER A 8 6.03 -13.45 -3.23
CA SER A 8 6.94 -12.77 -2.32
C SER A 8 6.93 -11.24 -2.45
N HIS A 9 6.36 -10.71 -3.52
CA HIS A 9 6.12 -9.27 -3.74
C HIS A 9 4.68 -8.83 -3.43
N VAL A 10 3.80 -9.72 -2.97
CA VAL A 10 2.37 -9.41 -2.77
C VAL A 10 2.06 -9.01 -1.33
N ASP A 11 1.42 -7.86 -1.16
CA ASP A 11 0.64 -7.54 0.03
C ASP A 11 -0.77 -8.10 -0.18
N HIS A 12 -1.08 -9.25 0.45
CA HIS A 12 -2.38 -9.91 0.31
C HIS A 12 -3.44 -9.10 1.07
N THR A 13 -4.41 -8.53 0.34
CA THR A 13 -5.15 -7.34 0.79
C THR A 13 -6.64 -7.60 0.98
N LEU A 14 -7.20 -7.16 2.14
CA LEU A 14 -8.64 -7.06 2.36
C LEU A 14 -8.97 -5.78 3.14
N LEU A 15 -9.56 -4.79 2.45
CA LEU A 15 -9.83 -3.46 2.99
C LEU A 15 -11.31 -3.07 2.95
N LYS A 16 -12.21 -3.98 2.56
CA LYS A 16 -13.64 -3.70 2.53
C LYS A 16 -14.13 -3.25 3.91
N PRO A 17 -14.94 -2.19 4.00
CA PRO A 17 -15.42 -1.67 5.28
C PRO A 17 -16.28 -2.69 6.05
N GLU A 18 -16.93 -3.59 5.36
CA GLU A 18 -17.75 -4.67 5.93
C GLU A 18 -16.97 -5.97 6.19
N ALA A 19 -15.64 -5.98 6.00
CA ALA A 19 -14.83 -7.17 6.23
C ALA A 19 -14.97 -7.67 7.68
N THR A 20 -15.25 -8.95 7.83
CA THR A 20 -15.41 -9.61 9.13
C THR A 20 -14.13 -10.33 9.57
N TRP A 21 -14.00 -10.59 10.87
CA TRP A 21 -12.84 -11.33 11.38
C TRP A 21 -12.60 -12.69 10.69
N PRO A 22 -13.62 -13.55 10.45
CA PRO A 22 -13.38 -14.79 9.70
C PRO A 22 -12.80 -14.58 8.30
N GLN A 23 -13.16 -13.49 7.62
CA GLN A 23 -12.59 -13.15 6.31
C GLN A 23 -11.13 -12.69 6.44
N ILE A 24 -10.80 -11.94 7.50
CA ILE A 24 -9.41 -11.55 7.80
C ILE A 24 -8.58 -12.79 8.14
N GLN A 25 -9.09 -13.75 8.92
CA GLN A 25 -8.41 -15.02 9.17
C GLN A 25 -8.12 -15.78 7.88
N THR A 26 -9.11 -15.83 6.96
CA THR A 26 -8.91 -16.51 5.67
C THR A 26 -7.73 -15.93 4.89
N ILE A 27 -7.62 -14.60 4.77
CA ILE A 27 -6.47 -14.01 4.06
C ILE A 27 -5.15 -14.17 4.82
N CYS A 28 -5.18 -14.24 6.15
CA CYS A 28 -4.00 -14.56 6.95
C CYS A 28 -3.51 -15.99 6.66
N ASP A 29 -4.43 -16.97 6.61
CA ASP A 29 -4.10 -18.36 6.29
C ASP A 29 -3.58 -18.49 4.84
N GLU A 30 -4.22 -17.82 3.89
CA GLU A 30 -3.77 -17.77 2.50
C GLU A 30 -2.35 -17.15 2.40
N ALA A 31 -2.08 -16.07 3.13
CA ALA A 31 -0.77 -15.41 3.15
C ALA A 31 0.32 -16.32 3.73
N ILE A 32 0.03 -17.02 4.83
CA ILE A 32 0.96 -17.96 5.47
C ILE A 32 1.27 -19.11 4.51
N ALA A 33 0.24 -19.74 3.96
CA ALA A 33 0.40 -20.89 3.07
C ALA A 33 1.16 -20.56 1.77
N ASN A 34 1.11 -19.31 1.33
CA ASN A 34 1.67 -18.85 0.07
C ASN A 34 2.89 -17.93 0.24
N HIS A 35 3.36 -17.69 1.46
CA HIS A 35 4.54 -16.87 1.77
C HIS A 35 4.50 -15.48 1.11
N THR A 36 3.33 -14.78 1.21
CA THR A 36 3.22 -13.41 0.68
C THR A 36 4.10 -12.44 1.48
N ALA A 37 4.40 -11.27 0.90
CA ALA A 37 5.23 -10.27 1.56
C ALA A 37 4.59 -9.74 2.85
N SER A 38 3.28 -9.54 2.83
CA SER A 38 2.47 -9.13 4.00
C SER A 38 1.01 -9.50 3.80
N VAL A 39 0.21 -9.33 4.87
CA VAL A 39 -1.24 -9.09 4.77
C VAL A 39 -1.49 -7.60 4.94
N CYS A 40 -2.45 -7.02 4.17
CA CYS A 40 -2.81 -5.61 4.28
C CYS A 40 -4.29 -5.46 4.64
N ILE A 41 -4.57 -4.86 5.81
CA ILE A 41 -5.88 -4.84 6.45
C ILE A 41 -6.22 -3.47 7.05
N ASN A 42 -7.46 -3.27 7.47
CA ASN A 42 -7.87 -2.09 8.22
C ASN A 42 -7.30 -2.10 9.66
N THR A 43 -7.03 -0.93 10.23
CA THR A 43 -6.39 -0.75 11.54
C THR A 43 -7.11 -1.44 12.69
N CYS A 44 -8.45 -1.56 12.63
CA CYS A 44 -9.25 -2.20 13.67
C CYS A 44 -8.93 -3.70 13.90
N TYR A 45 -8.32 -4.37 12.92
CA TYR A 45 -7.96 -5.78 13.00
C TYR A 45 -6.47 -6.03 13.28
N VAL A 46 -5.63 -5.00 13.32
CA VAL A 46 -4.17 -5.15 13.42
C VAL A 46 -3.77 -6.00 14.62
N LYS A 47 -4.20 -5.63 15.83
CA LYS A 47 -3.83 -6.37 17.05
C LYS A 47 -4.19 -7.85 16.96
N GLN A 48 -5.43 -8.13 16.56
CA GLN A 48 -5.93 -9.51 16.46
C GLN A 48 -5.22 -10.29 15.36
N ALA A 49 -4.91 -9.66 14.21
CA ALA A 49 -4.17 -10.29 13.14
C ALA A 49 -2.71 -10.56 13.53
N VAL A 50 -2.05 -9.63 14.22
CA VAL A 50 -0.66 -9.83 14.71
C VAL A 50 -0.59 -11.02 15.66
N GLU A 51 -1.51 -11.13 16.62
CA GLU A 51 -1.61 -12.27 17.52
C GLU A 51 -1.84 -13.58 16.76
N TYR A 52 -2.76 -13.59 15.78
CA TYR A 52 -3.07 -14.75 14.96
C TYR A 52 -1.91 -15.16 14.05
N MET A 53 -1.23 -14.20 13.43
CA MET A 53 -0.08 -14.44 12.54
C MET A 53 1.14 -14.96 13.29
N ALA A 54 1.30 -14.60 14.57
CA ALA A 54 2.40 -15.05 15.44
C ALA A 54 3.79 -14.91 14.78
N GLY A 55 4.03 -13.81 14.07
CA GLY A 55 5.30 -13.50 13.41
C GLY A 55 5.58 -14.25 12.09
N ARG A 56 4.65 -15.08 11.59
CA ARG A 56 4.86 -15.87 10.37
C ARG A 56 4.91 -15.02 9.10
N ILE A 57 4.06 -14.00 9.00
CA ILE A 57 4.01 -13.03 7.90
C ILE A 57 3.78 -11.63 8.51
N PRO A 58 4.42 -10.56 8.00
CA PRO A 58 4.19 -9.20 8.48
C PRO A 58 2.75 -8.74 8.29
N VAL A 59 2.25 -7.95 9.25
CA VAL A 59 0.96 -7.27 9.13
C VAL A 59 1.19 -5.82 8.70
N CYS A 60 0.63 -5.47 7.55
CA CYS A 60 0.49 -4.12 7.04
C CYS A 60 -0.92 -3.60 7.33
N CYS A 61 -1.08 -2.31 7.57
CA CYS A 61 -2.39 -1.68 7.66
C CYS A 61 -2.44 -0.35 6.91
N VAL A 62 -3.66 0.17 6.70
CA VAL A 62 -3.88 1.46 6.05
C VAL A 62 -4.22 2.54 7.08
N VAL A 63 -3.77 3.78 6.88
CA VAL A 63 -4.09 4.93 7.73
C VAL A 63 -4.49 6.15 6.90
N GLY A 64 -5.37 7.00 7.46
CA GLY A 64 -5.97 8.09 6.70
C GLY A 64 -6.77 7.62 5.49
N PHE A 65 -7.26 6.42 5.52
CA PHE A 65 -7.74 5.67 4.37
C PHE A 65 -9.28 5.67 4.27
N PRO A 66 -9.87 5.74 3.05
CA PRO A 66 -9.18 5.89 1.76
C PRO A 66 -8.97 7.34 1.31
N LEU A 67 -9.49 8.34 2.02
CA LEU A 67 -9.61 9.72 1.53
C LEU A 67 -8.34 10.57 1.73
N GLY A 68 -7.52 10.28 2.72
CA GLY A 68 -6.34 11.08 3.07
C GLY A 68 -6.65 12.50 3.61
N ALA A 69 -7.91 12.87 3.71
CA ALA A 69 -8.37 14.24 3.95
C ALA A 69 -8.43 14.65 5.44
N MET A 70 -8.02 13.78 6.35
CA MET A 70 -7.94 14.11 7.77
C MET A 70 -6.74 14.98 8.08
N ASP A 71 -6.72 15.59 9.27
CA ASP A 71 -5.56 16.35 9.72
C ASP A 71 -4.36 15.45 10.04
N THR A 72 -3.17 16.03 9.98
CA THR A 72 -1.89 15.34 10.17
C THR A 72 -1.77 14.67 11.54
N ALA A 73 -2.25 15.33 12.60
CA ALA A 73 -2.13 14.79 13.97
C ALA A 73 -2.97 13.51 14.14
N SER A 74 -4.20 13.49 13.59
CA SER A 74 -5.07 12.31 13.59
C SER A 74 -4.46 11.15 12.79
N LYS A 75 -3.88 11.43 11.61
CA LYS A 75 -3.24 10.42 10.78
C LYS A 75 -2.00 9.82 11.46
N ALA A 76 -1.15 10.67 12.06
CA ALA A 76 0.03 10.23 12.81
C ALA A 76 -0.37 9.42 14.06
N PHE A 77 -1.43 9.81 14.76
CA PHE A 77 -1.95 9.06 15.90
C PHE A 77 -2.47 7.69 15.51
N GLU A 78 -3.22 7.58 14.40
CA GLU A 78 -3.68 6.30 13.87
C GLU A 78 -2.49 5.38 13.54
N ALA A 79 -1.47 5.91 12.85
CA ALA A 79 -0.27 5.18 12.51
C ALA A 79 0.49 4.69 13.77
N LYS A 80 0.68 5.56 14.76
CA LYS A 80 1.31 5.20 16.03
C LYS A 80 0.56 4.07 16.73
N THR A 81 -0.76 4.18 16.83
CA THR A 81 -1.60 3.15 17.44
C THR A 81 -1.49 1.82 16.70
N ALA A 82 -1.43 1.84 15.36
CA ALA A 82 -1.25 0.64 14.56
C ALA A 82 0.10 -0.06 14.86
N ILE A 83 1.19 0.72 14.99
CA ILE A 83 2.52 0.20 15.35
C ILE A 83 2.52 -0.37 16.78
N GLU A 84 1.92 0.33 17.74
CA GLU A 84 1.77 -0.16 19.13
C GLU A 84 0.97 -1.48 19.19
N ASN A 85 0.03 -1.68 18.27
CA ASN A 85 -0.71 -2.93 18.09
C ASN A 85 0.05 -4.01 17.31
N GLY A 86 1.31 -3.73 16.88
CA GLY A 86 2.21 -4.70 16.27
C GLY A 86 2.27 -4.67 14.74
N ALA A 87 1.69 -3.67 14.06
CA ALA A 87 1.87 -3.52 12.61
C ALA A 87 3.36 -3.37 12.26
N ALA A 88 3.80 -4.07 11.22
CA ALA A 88 5.16 -3.99 10.69
C ALA A 88 5.28 -2.96 9.55
N GLU A 89 4.17 -2.67 8.87
CA GLU A 89 4.09 -1.78 7.72
C GLU A 89 2.81 -0.94 7.78
N VAL A 90 2.88 0.28 7.30
CA VAL A 90 1.75 1.22 7.24
C VAL A 90 1.66 1.84 5.85
N ASP A 91 0.49 1.81 5.24
CA ASP A 91 0.17 2.48 3.97
C ASP A 91 -0.70 3.71 4.27
N MET A 92 -0.15 4.92 4.22
CA MET A 92 -0.90 6.17 4.40
C MET A 92 -1.42 6.72 3.07
N VAL A 93 -2.50 7.50 3.13
CA VAL A 93 -3.00 8.28 1.97
C VAL A 93 -2.65 9.75 2.15
N ILE A 94 -2.14 10.39 1.09
CA ILE A 94 -1.87 11.84 1.09
C ILE A 94 -3.16 12.67 1.12
N ASN A 95 -3.05 13.93 1.51
CA ASN A 95 -4.11 14.91 1.30
C ASN A 95 -4.03 15.44 -0.14
N SER A 96 -4.79 14.82 -1.05
CA SER A 96 -4.81 15.21 -2.47
C SER A 96 -5.30 16.65 -2.69
N GLY A 97 -6.19 17.17 -1.83
CA GLY A 97 -6.65 18.55 -1.90
C GLY A 97 -5.52 19.56 -1.68
N ARG A 98 -4.67 19.32 -0.67
CA ARG A 98 -3.47 20.15 -0.43
C ARG A 98 -2.48 20.07 -1.59
N LEU A 99 -2.28 18.88 -2.16
CA LEU A 99 -1.44 18.73 -3.34
C LEU A 99 -1.98 19.56 -4.52
N LYS A 100 -3.29 19.51 -4.79
CA LYS A 100 -3.94 20.32 -5.85
C LYS A 100 -3.79 21.82 -5.59
N ASN A 101 -3.77 22.24 -4.33
CA ASN A 101 -3.48 23.63 -3.95
C ASN A 101 -1.99 23.99 -4.03
N LYS A 102 -1.12 23.04 -4.42
CA LYS A 102 0.35 23.19 -4.46
C LYS A 102 0.97 23.48 -3.07
N GLU A 103 0.30 23.07 -2.01
CA GLU A 103 0.78 23.15 -0.63
C GLU A 103 1.79 22.02 -0.36
N TYR A 104 2.88 21.95 -1.16
CA TYR A 104 3.83 20.84 -1.18
C TYR A 104 4.54 20.61 0.16
N ASP A 105 4.84 21.71 0.88
CA ASP A 105 5.46 21.60 2.21
C ASP A 105 4.51 20.98 3.23
N ALA A 106 3.21 21.33 3.18
CA ALA A 106 2.22 20.71 4.04
C ALA A 106 2.02 19.23 3.76
N VAL A 107 2.06 18.82 2.47
CA VAL A 107 2.00 17.40 2.08
C VAL A 107 3.26 16.66 2.57
N ARG A 108 4.43 17.26 2.44
CA ARG A 108 5.70 16.68 2.92
C ARG A 108 5.69 16.50 4.44
N GLU A 109 5.26 17.51 5.18
CA GLU A 109 5.18 17.45 6.65
C GLU A 109 4.16 16.43 7.14
N ASP A 110 3.03 16.25 6.43
CA ASP A 110 2.06 15.19 6.71
C ASP A 110 2.70 13.79 6.62
N ILE A 111 3.47 13.54 5.56
CA ILE A 111 4.21 12.28 5.39
C ILE A 111 5.29 12.13 6.47
N ARG A 112 6.05 13.18 6.77
CA ARG A 112 7.10 13.16 7.82
C ARG A 112 6.53 12.85 9.20
N ALA A 113 5.41 13.47 9.54
CA ALA A 113 4.76 13.22 10.83
C ALA A 113 4.32 11.75 10.97
N VAL A 114 3.79 11.17 9.90
CA VAL A 114 3.44 9.74 9.90
C VAL A 114 4.70 8.87 9.92
N LYS A 115 5.77 9.22 9.17
CA LYS A 115 7.04 8.48 9.23
C LYS A 115 7.67 8.52 10.62
N GLN A 116 7.63 9.65 11.30
CA GLN A 116 8.07 9.74 12.70
C GLN A 116 7.23 8.85 13.63
N ALA A 117 5.92 8.78 13.40
CA ALA A 117 5.03 7.95 14.20
C ALA A 117 5.24 6.45 14.01
N VAL A 118 5.64 6.01 12.82
CA VAL A 118 5.94 4.60 12.53
C VAL A 118 7.39 4.21 12.84
N GLY A 119 8.29 5.19 13.00
CA GLY A 119 9.70 4.97 13.38
C GLY A 119 10.47 4.17 12.33
N ASP A 120 11.06 3.07 12.75
CA ASP A 120 11.86 2.15 11.92
C ASP A 120 11.03 1.22 11.03
N LYS A 121 9.70 1.23 11.19
CA LYS A 121 8.80 0.42 10.39
C LYS A 121 8.60 1.00 8.98
N ILE A 122 8.11 0.14 8.09
CA ILE A 122 7.90 0.52 6.69
C ILE A 122 6.70 1.46 6.57
N LEU A 123 6.92 2.62 5.94
CA LEU A 123 5.88 3.54 5.51
C LEU A 123 5.75 3.52 3.99
N LYS A 124 4.53 3.27 3.49
CA LYS A 124 4.19 3.40 2.08
C LYS A 124 3.19 4.54 1.89
N VAL A 125 3.41 5.39 0.89
CA VAL A 125 2.62 6.61 0.68
C VAL A 125 1.77 6.45 -0.57
N ILE A 126 0.45 6.36 -0.38
CA ILE A 126 -0.54 6.30 -1.47
C ILE A 126 -0.78 7.72 -1.99
N ILE A 127 -0.48 7.93 -3.26
CA ILE A 127 -0.65 9.24 -3.90
C ILE A 127 -1.96 9.35 -4.69
N GLU A 128 -2.69 8.24 -4.90
CA GLU A 128 -3.94 8.14 -5.67
C GLU A 128 -3.79 8.67 -7.10
N THR A 129 -2.98 7.98 -7.89
CA THR A 129 -2.52 8.42 -9.22
C THR A 129 -3.64 8.82 -10.17
N CYS A 130 -4.82 8.18 -10.08
CA CYS A 130 -5.96 8.51 -10.94
C CYS A 130 -6.54 9.92 -10.73
N LEU A 131 -6.18 10.60 -9.65
CA LEU A 131 -6.56 11.99 -9.36
C LEU A 131 -5.50 13.00 -9.80
N LEU A 132 -4.32 12.55 -10.24
CA LEU A 132 -3.14 13.39 -10.43
C LEU A 132 -2.76 13.49 -11.91
N THR A 133 -2.21 14.66 -12.30
CA THR A 133 -1.49 14.81 -13.57
C THR A 133 -0.10 14.18 -13.47
N ASP A 134 0.57 13.97 -14.59
CA ASP A 134 1.92 13.39 -14.61
C ASP A 134 2.92 14.30 -13.87
N GLU A 135 2.82 15.64 -14.03
CA GLU A 135 3.67 16.58 -13.29
C GLU A 135 3.44 16.50 -11.77
N GLU A 136 2.20 16.27 -11.34
CA GLU A 136 1.89 16.08 -9.92
C GLU A 136 2.45 14.75 -9.40
N LYS A 137 2.41 13.68 -10.19
CA LYS A 137 3.01 12.38 -9.84
C LYS A 137 4.54 12.48 -9.73
N GLU A 138 5.20 13.15 -10.70
CA GLU A 138 6.64 13.42 -10.64
C GLU A 138 7.00 14.23 -9.39
N LYS A 139 6.24 15.28 -9.09
CA LYS A 139 6.43 16.08 -7.88
C LYS A 139 6.26 15.24 -6.60
N MET A 140 5.31 14.31 -6.59
CA MET A 140 5.11 13.41 -5.46
C MET A 140 6.25 12.41 -5.29
N CYS A 141 6.92 11.97 -6.34
CA CYS A 141 8.12 11.13 -6.22
C CYS A 141 9.21 11.82 -5.39
N ASP A 142 9.43 13.12 -5.63
CA ASP A 142 10.38 13.90 -4.82
C ASP A 142 9.90 14.05 -3.38
N ILE A 143 8.67 14.50 -3.18
CA ILE A 143 8.11 14.78 -1.86
C ILE A 143 8.14 13.53 -0.96
N VAL A 144 7.73 12.37 -1.49
CA VAL A 144 7.69 11.09 -0.75
C VAL A 144 9.10 10.67 -0.32
N CYS A 145 10.06 10.74 -1.24
CA CYS A 145 11.45 10.38 -0.92
C CYS A 145 12.10 11.37 0.06
N GLU A 146 11.89 12.69 -0.12
CA GLU A 146 12.40 13.74 0.80
C GLU A 146 11.78 13.65 2.20
N ALA A 147 10.56 13.15 2.31
CA ALA A 147 9.90 12.92 3.59
C ALA A 147 10.41 11.67 4.32
N GLY A 148 11.25 10.84 3.67
CA GLY A 148 11.86 9.64 4.24
C GLY A 148 10.94 8.41 4.25
N ALA A 149 9.91 8.39 3.42
CA ALA A 149 9.06 7.21 3.25
C ALA A 149 9.83 6.10 2.50
N ASP A 150 9.48 4.84 2.81
CA ASP A 150 10.16 3.68 2.23
C ASP A 150 9.60 3.32 0.85
N TYR A 151 8.32 3.63 0.61
CA TYR A 151 7.64 3.37 -0.66
C TYR A 151 6.73 4.53 -1.08
N ILE A 152 6.65 4.74 -2.40
CA ILE A 152 5.52 5.43 -3.02
C ILE A 152 4.55 4.38 -3.59
N LYS A 153 3.24 4.56 -3.40
CA LYS A 153 2.20 3.63 -3.82
C LYS A 153 1.18 4.33 -4.72
N THR A 154 0.72 3.65 -5.77
CA THR A 154 -0.19 4.24 -6.76
C THR A 154 -1.56 4.59 -6.19
N SER A 155 -2.27 3.64 -5.59
CA SER A 155 -3.74 3.75 -5.46
C SER A 155 -4.26 3.11 -4.19
N THR A 156 -5.42 3.60 -3.73
CA THR A 156 -6.19 2.99 -2.63
C THR A 156 -6.95 1.74 -3.07
N GLY A 157 -7.41 1.70 -4.33
CA GLY A 157 -8.38 0.74 -4.85
C GLY A 157 -9.85 1.14 -4.60
N PHE A 158 -10.10 2.32 -4.01
CA PHE A 158 -11.43 2.85 -3.67
C PHE A 158 -11.79 4.13 -4.45
N SER A 159 -11.00 4.48 -5.47
CA SER A 159 -11.23 5.62 -6.33
C SER A 159 -11.65 5.17 -7.74
N THR A 160 -11.55 6.05 -8.72
CA THR A 160 -12.04 5.84 -10.09
C THR A 160 -11.20 4.87 -10.92
N ALA A 161 -9.91 4.70 -10.58
CA ALA A 161 -9.01 3.75 -11.23
C ALA A 161 -7.92 3.26 -10.26
N GLY A 162 -7.24 2.17 -10.63
CA GLY A 162 -6.09 1.61 -9.92
C GLY A 162 -4.77 1.91 -10.63
N ALA A 163 -3.75 1.08 -10.38
CA ALA A 163 -2.43 1.19 -11.01
C ALA A 163 -2.51 1.05 -12.53
N THR A 164 -1.76 1.88 -13.23
CA THR A 164 -1.50 1.74 -14.67
C THR A 164 -0.01 1.48 -14.90
N PHE A 165 0.32 0.84 -16.02
CA PHE A 165 1.72 0.62 -16.39
C PHE A 165 2.48 1.92 -16.60
N HIS A 166 1.81 2.93 -17.17
CA HIS A 166 2.34 4.28 -17.34
C HIS A 166 2.72 4.90 -15.98
N ASP A 167 1.80 4.88 -15.00
CA ASP A 167 2.04 5.46 -13.68
C ASP A 167 3.21 4.79 -12.98
N VAL A 168 3.29 3.45 -13.01
CA VAL A 168 4.38 2.71 -12.38
C VAL A 168 5.71 3.02 -13.05
N GLU A 169 5.77 3.06 -14.38
CA GLU A 169 6.99 3.43 -15.11
C GLU A 169 7.44 4.86 -14.77
N LEU A 170 6.52 5.83 -14.72
CA LEU A 170 6.78 7.20 -14.32
C LEU A 170 7.33 7.25 -12.89
N MET A 171 6.68 6.57 -11.95
CA MET A 171 7.08 6.56 -10.54
C MET A 171 8.46 5.90 -10.35
N VAL A 172 8.72 4.76 -11.00
CA VAL A 172 10.03 4.08 -10.93
C VAL A 172 11.16 4.98 -11.45
N LYS A 173 10.93 5.70 -12.54
CA LYS A 173 11.88 6.71 -13.04
C LYS A 173 12.03 7.88 -12.08
N GLY A 174 10.90 8.43 -11.58
CA GLY A 174 10.86 9.63 -10.75
C GLY A 174 11.50 9.47 -9.36
N VAL A 175 11.43 8.29 -8.77
CA VAL A 175 12.07 8.06 -7.45
C VAL A 175 13.59 7.96 -7.53
N HIS A 176 14.17 7.69 -8.68
CA HIS A 176 15.63 7.57 -8.89
C HIS A 176 16.31 6.61 -7.88
N GLY A 177 15.63 5.53 -7.50
CA GLY A 177 16.11 4.55 -6.52
C GLY A 177 16.16 5.03 -5.06
N ARG A 178 15.63 6.24 -4.76
CA ARG A 178 15.59 6.81 -3.40
C ARG A 178 14.54 6.13 -2.49
N CYS A 179 13.49 5.63 -3.05
CA CYS A 179 12.48 4.79 -2.38
C CYS A 179 11.93 3.75 -3.36
N LYS A 180 11.18 2.78 -2.84
CA LYS A 180 10.58 1.69 -3.60
C LYS A 180 9.21 2.07 -4.15
N VAL A 181 8.70 1.27 -5.11
CA VAL A 181 7.40 1.50 -5.75
C VAL A 181 6.45 0.34 -5.47
N LYS A 182 5.21 0.66 -5.05
CA LYS A 182 4.13 -0.32 -4.90
C LYS A 182 3.01 -0.02 -5.90
N ALA A 183 2.69 -1.00 -6.75
CA ALA A 183 1.50 -0.97 -7.60
C ALA A 183 0.30 -1.57 -6.86
N ALA A 184 -0.84 -0.89 -6.85
CA ALA A 184 -2.04 -1.38 -6.17
C ALA A 184 -3.32 -0.95 -6.87
N GLY A 185 -4.38 -1.78 -6.74
CA GLY A 185 -5.66 -1.57 -7.39
C GLY A 185 -5.65 -1.96 -8.88
N GLY A 186 -6.71 -2.58 -9.35
CA GLY A 186 -6.86 -2.93 -10.76
C GLY A 186 -6.01 -4.10 -11.27
N ILE A 187 -5.14 -4.70 -10.45
CA ILE A 187 -4.30 -5.85 -10.84
C ILE A 187 -5.21 -7.09 -10.94
N SER A 188 -5.47 -7.55 -12.15
CA SER A 188 -6.53 -8.52 -12.42
C SER A 188 -6.07 -9.81 -13.09
N THR A 189 -4.84 -9.87 -13.57
CA THR A 189 -4.25 -11.06 -14.22
C THR A 189 -2.84 -11.34 -13.69
N VAL A 190 -2.33 -12.53 -13.96
CA VAL A 190 -0.93 -12.89 -13.67
C VAL A 190 0.01 -12.07 -14.54
N GLU A 191 -0.36 -11.84 -15.77
CA GLU A 191 0.39 -11.02 -16.74
C GLU A 191 0.52 -9.58 -16.25
N ASP A 192 -0.53 -8.99 -15.62
CA ASP A 192 -0.44 -7.67 -15.00
C ASP A 192 0.63 -7.66 -13.89
N MET A 193 0.62 -8.68 -13.02
CA MET A 193 1.59 -8.80 -11.93
C MET A 193 3.02 -8.86 -12.46
N GLU A 194 3.28 -9.76 -13.40
CA GLU A 194 4.60 -9.91 -14.02
C GLU A 194 5.05 -8.61 -14.70
N LYS A 195 4.15 -7.92 -15.39
CA LYS A 195 4.48 -6.67 -16.08
C LYS A 195 4.78 -5.52 -15.10
N PHE A 196 4.01 -5.37 -14.00
CA PHE A 196 4.34 -4.37 -12.98
C PHE A 196 5.71 -4.63 -12.34
N LEU A 197 6.02 -5.88 -12.02
CA LEU A 197 7.34 -6.26 -11.48
C LEU A 197 8.46 -6.02 -12.50
N ALA A 198 8.24 -6.36 -13.77
CA ALA A 198 9.21 -6.11 -14.85
C ALA A 198 9.46 -4.62 -15.09
N LEU A 199 8.48 -3.74 -14.83
CA LEU A 199 8.62 -2.28 -14.87
C LEU A 199 9.39 -1.72 -13.67
N GLY A 200 9.66 -2.53 -12.64
CA GLY A 200 10.41 -2.12 -11.46
C GLY A 200 9.56 -1.85 -10.21
N ALA A 201 8.29 -2.29 -10.18
CA ALA A 201 7.55 -2.30 -8.93
C ALA A 201 8.16 -3.31 -7.95
N ASP A 202 8.40 -2.89 -6.71
CA ASP A 202 8.95 -3.75 -5.64
C ASP A 202 7.86 -4.49 -4.88
N ARG A 203 6.61 -4.03 -4.95
CA ARG A 203 5.47 -4.57 -4.22
C ARG A 203 4.18 -4.46 -5.02
N LEU A 204 3.30 -5.44 -4.86
CA LEU A 204 1.96 -5.49 -5.48
C LEU A 204 0.88 -5.54 -4.40
N GLY A 205 -0.10 -4.62 -4.46
CA GLY A 205 -1.26 -4.64 -3.56
C GLY A 205 -2.48 -5.24 -4.28
N THR A 206 -2.88 -6.45 -3.93
CA THR A 206 -4.01 -7.13 -4.57
C THR A 206 -4.66 -8.15 -3.65
N SER A 207 -5.99 -8.34 -3.80
CA SER A 207 -6.77 -9.40 -3.16
C SER A 207 -6.84 -10.69 -3.99
N ARG A 208 -6.26 -10.67 -5.20
CA ARG A 208 -6.53 -11.71 -6.22
C ARG A 208 -5.35 -12.64 -6.47
N ALA A 209 -4.13 -12.26 -6.08
CA ALA A 209 -2.91 -12.96 -6.48
C ALA A 209 -2.94 -14.46 -6.16
N VAL A 210 -3.30 -14.84 -4.93
CA VAL A 210 -3.31 -16.24 -4.50
C VAL A 210 -4.26 -17.07 -5.38
N LYS A 211 -5.47 -16.59 -5.62
CA LYS A 211 -6.47 -17.29 -6.45
C LYS A 211 -6.04 -17.39 -7.90
N LEU A 212 -5.60 -16.29 -8.50
CA LEU A 212 -5.15 -16.27 -9.90
C LEU A 212 -3.97 -17.23 -10.14
N LEU A 213 -2.99 -17.20 -9.24
CA LEU A 213 -1.82 -18.07 -9.34
C LEU A 213 -2.12 -19.56 -9.01
N ASN A 214 -3.29 -19.84 -8.41
CA ASN A 214 -3.82 -21.20 -8.26
C ASN A 214 -4.69 -21.64 -9.46
N GLY A 215 -4.86 -20.80 -10.49
CA GLY A 215 -5.73 -21.10 -11.65
C GLY A 215 -7.22 -20.92 -11.37
N GLU A 216 -7.58 -20.23 -10.27
CA GLU A 216 -8.95 -19.97 -9.87
C GLU A 216 -9.48 -18.66 -10.45
N GLN A 217 -10.79 -18.57 -10.67
CA GLN A 217 -11.43 -17.29 -10.99
C GLN A 217 -11.45 -16.39 -9.74
N ALA A 218 -10.77 -15.26 -9.81
CA ALA A 218 -10.76 -14.28 -8.74
C ALA A 218 -11.81 -13.19 -8.99
N LYS A 219 -12.86 -13.16 -8.18
CA LYS A 219 -13.79 -12.02 -8.06
C LYS A 219 -13.25 -11.15 -6.91
N GLY A 220 -12.78 -9.95 -7.23
CA GLY A 220 -12.30 -8.98 -6.25
C GLY A 220 -12.84 -7.58 -6.58
N TYR A 221 -12.68 -6.61 -5.68
CA TYR A 221 -12.94 -5.20 -5.91
C TYR A 221 -11.69 -4.57 -6.57
#